data_588d47f575dcbc87c3c35b73bed50f51
#
_entry.id   588d47f575dcbc87c3c35b73bed50f51
#
_cell.length_a   1.000
_cell.length_b   1.000
_cell.length_c   1.000
_cell.angle_alpha   90.00
_cell.angle_beta   90.00
_cell.angle_gamma   90.00
#
_symmetry.space_group_name_H-M   'P 1'
#
loop_
_entity.id
_entity.type
_entity.pdbx_description
1 polymer ?
#
loop_
_entity_poly.entity_id
_entity_poly.type
_entity_poly.pdbx_seq_one_letter_code
_entity_poly.pdbx_strand_id
1 'polypeptide(L)'
;MPKVLALETSCDESAAAVVQHSAGGLEVLAHRIASQVEEHAQWGGVVPEIASRRHVEALPHLISAVLDEAGLAVEEMDAVAATVTPGLVGALMVGSLTGRTLAALHRKPFLGVHHLEAHLASVRLASSPPEAPYVVLLVSGGHTELILVDSDGGLQRLGRSHDDAAGEAFDKVARLLGLAYPGGPAIQAAAKAGDPKRFSLPKGRVSRPEGGFYPYDFSFSGLKTAMLRQVESLKAQSDALPLEDLAASFEQIVVDVLVERSLRCCLDRGLSTLVMVGGVAANVRLRVQMEQQGRKRGVSVHLAPLAYCTDNAAMVGAAALGRLQAGWGSSSIRLGVSARWPLEAGGDLYAQDPQF
;
A
#
# COMPACT_ATOMS: atom_id res chain seq x y z
N MET A 1 12.22 -24.30 8.08
CA MET A 1 11.34 -23.34 7.40
C MET A 1 11.77 -21.95 7.82
N PRO A 2 12.22 -21.08 6.92
CA PRO A 2 12.73 -19.78 7.30
C PRO A 2 11.64 -18.90 7.93
N LYS A 3 12.02 -18.21 9.02
CA LYS A 3 11.19 -17.31 9.81
C LYS A 3 11.80 -15.91 9.86
N VAL A 4 10.98 -14.90 9.76
CA VAL A 4 11.43 -13.49 9.79
C VAL A 4 10.61 -12.71 10.82
N LEU A 5 11.29 -11.99 11.70
CA LEU A 5 10.70 -10.90 12.47
C LEU A 5 10.70 -9.65 11.60
N ALA A 6 9.53 -9.12 11.31
CA ALA A 6 9.34 -7.97 10.42
C ALA A 6 8.78 -6.77 11.16
N LEU A 7 9.24 -5.56 10.79
CA LEU A 7 8.87 -4.29 11.40
C LEU A 7 8.43 -3.29 10.32
N GLU A 8 7.33 -2.57 10.57
CA GLU A 8 6.81 -1.50 9.71
C GLU A 8 6.59 -0.23 10.52
N THR A 9 7.19 0.88 10.09
CA THR A 9 7.05 2.20 10.70
C THR A 9 7.17 3.33 9.67
N SER A 10 6.80 3.11 8.41
CA SER A 10 7.10 4.10 7.34
C SER A 10 6.22 5.35 7.38
N CYS A 11 5.06 5.31 8.03
CA CYS A 11 4.10 6.42 8.09
C CYS A 11 3.49 6.57 9.48
N ASP A 12 2.24 6.15 9.70
CA ASP A 12 1.48 6.32 10.94
C ASP A 12 1.01 5.00 11.57
N GLU A 13 1.38 3.86 11.00
CA GLU A 13 1.22 2.55 11.60
C GLU A 13 2.54 2.03 12.16
N SER A 14 2.55 1.69 13.46
CA SER A 14 3.60 0.88 14.07
C SER A 14 3.17 -0.58 13.99
N ALA A 15 3.96 -1.45 13.37
CA ALA A 15 3.62 -2.86 13.30
C ALA A 15 4.82 -3.77 13.47
N ALA A 16 4.56 -4.96 14.05
CA ALA A 16 5.49 -6.07 14.10
C ALA A 16 4.77 -7.37 13.68
N ALA A 17 5.50 -8.30 13.07
CA ALA A 17 4.98 -9.60 12.67
C ALA A 17 6.08 -10.66 12.70
N VAL A 18 5.69 -11.90 12.98
CA VAL A 18 6.49 -13.10 12.72
C VAL A 18 5.86 -13.84 11.55
N VAL A 19 6.61 -13.94 10.45
CA VAL A 19 6.16 -14.60 9.22
C VAL A 19 7.11 -15.76 8.91
N GLN A 20 6.55 -16.91 8.54
CA GLN A 20 7.34 -18.08 8.13
C GLN A 20 6.96 -18.57 6.75
N HIS A 21 7.88 -19.27 6.10
CA HIS A 21 7.58 -20.08 4.93
C HIS A 21 7.16 -21.48 5.40
N SER A 22 5.97 -21.93 4.98
CA SER A 22 5.45 -23.28 5.25
C SER A 22 5.33 -24.08 3.95
N ALA A 23 4.97 -25.36 4.06
CA ALA A 23 4.70 -26.21 2.90
C ALA A 23 3.54 -25.67 2.03
N GLY A 24 2.61 -24.93 2.63
CA GLY A 24 1.46 -24.35 1.93
C GLY A 24 1.64 -22.90 1.44
N GLY A 25 2.84 -22.32 1.60
CA GLY A 25 3.12 -20.92 1.25
C GLY A 25 3.59 -20.09 2.44
N LEU A 26 3.28 -18.80 2.46
CA LEU A 26 3.62 -17.94 3.59
C LEU A 26 2.55 -18.02 4.67
N GLU A 27 3.00 -18.07 5.91
CA GLU A 27 2.15 -18.11 7.09
C GLU A 27 2.55 -17.01 8.07
N VAL A 28 1.55 -16.27 8.55
CA VAL A 28 1.73 -15.25 9.58
C VAL A 28 1.47 -15.89 10.93
N LEU A 29 2.53 -16.10 11.71
CA LEU A 29 2.42 -16.73 13.04
C LEU A 29 1.85 -15.78 14.08
N ALA A 30 2.26 -14.50 14.00
CA ALA A 30 1.76 -13.44 14.85
C ALA A 30 1.87 -12.09 14.12
N HIS A 31 0.93 -11.19 14.38
CA HIS A 31 0.91 -9.86 13.77
C HIS A 31 0.18 -8.89 14.68
N ARG A 32 0.79 -7.70 14.92
CA ARG A 32 0.21 -6.62 15.72
C ARG A 32 0.45 -5.28 15.04
N ILE A 33 -0.57 -4.43 15.10
CA ILE A 33 -0.53 -3.04 14.61
C ILE A 33 -0.99 -2.12 15.73
N ALA A 34 -0.32 -0.99 15.88
CA ALA A 34 -0.77 0.18 16.62
C ALA A 34 -0.91 1.34 15.63
N SER A 35 -2.15 1.67 15.29
CA SER A 35 -2.44 2.77 14.37
C SER A 35 -2.52 4.09 15.13
N GLN A 36 -2.02 5.14 14.51
CA GLN A 36 -2.02 6.50 15.03
C GLN A 36 -3.10 7.38 14.35
N VAL A 37 -3.99 6.78 13.56
CA VAL A 37 -5.02 7.46 12.75
C VAL A 37 -5.87 8.39 13.60
N GLU A 38 -6.30 7.97 14.79
CA GLU A 38 -7.14 8.79 15.70
C GLU A 38 -6.41 10.04 16.19
N GLU A 39 -5.11 9.92 16.49
CA GLU A 39 -4.28 11.04 16.92
C GLU A 39 -4.04 12.03 15.78
N HIS A 40 -3.77 11.53 14.58
CA HIS A 40 -3.55 12.36 13.39
C HIS A 40 -4.82 12.98 12.82
N ALA A 41 -6.00 12.41 13.11
CA ALA A 41 -7.30 12.92 12.65
C ALA A 41 -7.54 14.38 13.07
N GLN A 42 -7.13 14.78 14.28
CA GLN A 42 -7.26 16.15 14.76
C GLN A 42 -6.45 17.18 13.96
N TRP A 43 -5.38 16.73 13.27
CA TRP A 43 -4.55 17.56 12.41
C TRP A 43 -4.95 17.47 10.94
N GLY A 44 -5.88 16.57 10.62
CA GLY A 44 -6.35 16.32 9.26
C GLY A 44 -5.31 15.67 8.34
N GLY A 45 -4.34 14.96 8.91
CA GLY A 45 -3.28 14.25 8.22
C GLY A 45 -2.08 13.95 9.11
N VAL A 46 -1.14 13.14 8.65
CA VAL A 46 0.00 12.67 9.43
C VAL A 46 0.96 13.82 9.76
N VAL A 47 1.33 13.94 11.05
CA VAL A 47 2.36 14.85 11.56
C VAL A 47 3.64 14.04 11.83
N PRO A 48 4.73 14.21 11.03
CA PRO A 48 5.90 13.33 11.07
C PRO A 48 6.58 13.22 12.44
N GLU A 49 6.66 14.31 13.21
CA GLU A 49 7.27 14.30 14.53
C GLU A 49 6.46 13.50 15.56
N ILE A 50 5.13 13.60 15.50
CA ILE A 50 4.23 12.83 16.34
C ILE A 50 4.36 11.36 15.98
N ALA A 51 4.31 11.03 14.69
CA ALA A 51 4.45 9.68 14.21
C ALA A 51 5.73 9.02 14.72
N SER A 52 6.87 9.69 14.58
CA SER A 52 8.16 9.15 15.02
C SER A 52 8.20 8.85 16.52
N ARG A 53 7.64 9.73 17.37
CA ARG A 53 7.58 9.51 18.83
C ARG A 53 6.69 8.31 19.18
N ARG A 54 5.53 8.18 18.55
CA ARG A 54 4.63 7.06 18.78
C ARG A 54 5.23 5.72 18.35
N HIS A 55 6.00 5.70 17.27
CA HIS A 55 6.74 4.49 16.89
C HIS A 55 7.74 4.06 17.97
N VAL A 56 8.49 5.00 18.57
CA VAL A 56 9.42 4.68 19.66
C VAL A 56 8.71 4.08 20.87
N GLU A 57 7.54 4.61 21.21
CA GLU A 57 6.74 4.12 22.34
C GLU A 57 6.11 2.75 22.04
N ALA A 58 5.53 2.55 20.87
CA ALA A 58 4.74 1.38 20.56
C ALA A 58 5.57 0.14 20.16
N LEU A 59 6.65 0.36 19.37
CA LEU A 59 7.34 -0.74 18.70
C LEU A 59 7.92 -1.81 19.63
N PRO A 60 8.55 -1.48 20.79
CA PRO A 60 9.05 -2.49 21.71
C PRO A 60 7.96 -3.42 22.25
N HIS A 61 6.79 -2.87 22.56
CA HIS A 61 5.65 -3.65 23.05
C HIS A 61 5.07 -4.55 21.96
N LEU A 62 5.00 -4.08 20.72
CA LEU A 62 4.53 -4.87 19.58
C LEU A 62 5.47 -6.04 19.29
N ILE A 63 6.79 -5.81 19.35
CA ILE A 63 7.80 -6.86 19.15
C ILE A 63 7.66 -7.95 20.22
N SER A 64 7.59 -7.57 21.52
CA SER A 64 7.37 -8.54 22.59
C SER A 64 6.09 -9.32 22.36
N ALA A 65 4.99 -8.64 22.08
CA ALA A 65 3.68 -9.28 21.92
C ALA A 65 3.65 -10.31 20.76
N VAL A 66 4.28 -10.01 19.60
CA VAL A 66 4.29 -10.95 18.48
C VAL A 66 5.23 -12.15 18.73
N LEU A 67 6.33 -11.96 19.46
CA LEU A 67 7.23 -13.05 19.83
C LEU A 67 6.56 -13.96 20.86
N ASP A 68 5.91 -13.40 21.87
CA ASP A 68 5.16 -14.16 22.91
C ASP A 68 4.01 -14.95 22.25
N GLU A 69 3.25 -14.35 21.36
CA GLU A 69 2.14 -15.00 20.64
C GLU A 69 2.63 -16.13 19.72
N ALA A 70 3.75 -15.92 19.04
CA ALA A 70 4.38 -16.94 18.20
C ALA A 70 5.05 -18.04 19.03
N GLY A 71 5.28 -17.83 20.33
CA GLY A 71 6.04 -18.74 21.21
C GLY A 71 7.50 -18.88 20.77
N LEU A 72 8.10 -17.81 20.26
CA LEU A 72 9.43 -17.80 19.66
C LEU A 72 10.28 -16.66 20.23
N ALA A 73 11.60 -16.85 20.24
CA ALA A 73 12.59 -15.83 20.58
C ALA A 73 13.25 -15.27 19.30
N VAL A 74 13.91 -14.10 19.40
CA VAL A 74 14.63 -13.50 18.27
C VAL A 74 15.73 -14.42 17.74
N GLU A 75 16.35 -15.20 18.61
CA GLU A 75 17.36 -16.20 18.29
C GLU A 75 16.87 -17.28 17.33
N GLU A 76 15.57 -17.54 17.31
CA GLU A 76 14.96 -18.56 16.45
C GLU A 76 14.54 -18.02 15.07
N MET A 77 14.71 -16.72 14.85
CA MET A 77 14.50 -16.09 13.54
C MET A 77 15.69 -16.35 12.63
N ASP A 78 15.43 -16.51 11.32
CA ASP A 78 16.46 -16.60 10.29
C ASP A 78 16.93 -15.20 9.83
N ALA A 79 16.08 -14.18 9.99
CA ALA A 79 16.43 -12.79 9.74
C ALA A 79 15.51 -11.83 10.50
N VAL A 80 15.95 -10.57 10.62
CA VAL A 80 15.12 -9.43 11.03
C VAL A 80 14.96 -8.48 9.85
N ALA A 81 13.74 -8.08 9.56
CA ALA A 81 13.42 -7.19 8.44
C ALA A 81 12.76 -5.89 8.94
N ALA A 82 13.05 -4.78 8.27
CA ALA A 82 12.34 -3.53 8.52
C ALA A 82 12.22 -2.71 7.24
N THR A 83 11.15 -1.94 7.13
CA THR A 83 11.01 -0.97 6.05
C THR A 83 12.03 0.14 6.20
N VAL A 84 12.78 0.42 5.12
CA VAL A 84 13.84 1.43 5.09
C VAL A 84 13.57 2.55 4.09
N THR A 85 12.64 2.36 3.17
CA THR A 85 12.27 3.31 2.10
C THR A 85 11.00 2.84 1.37
N PRO A 86 10.24 3.74 0.70
CA PRO A 86 10.08 5.15 0.99
C PRO A 86 9.24 5.37 2.26
N GLY A 87 9.22 6.61 2.78
CA GLY A 87 8.39 6.98 3.93
C GLY A 87 8.90 8.23 4.65
N LEU A 88 8.33 8.49 5.81
CA LEU A 88 8.75 9.58 6.69
C LEU A 88 10.10 9.21 7.34
N VAL A 89 11.13 10.00 7.08
CA VAL A 89 12.52 9.67 7.50
C VAL A 89 12.62 9.36 8.99
N GLY A 90 12.02 10.20 9.85
CA GLY A 90 12.04 9.98 11.30
C GLY A 90 11.36 8.67 11.72
N ALA A 91 10.23 8.36 11.10
CA ALA A 91 9.47 7.14 11.32
C ALA A 91 10.24 5.89 10.84
N LEU A 92 10.75 5.91 9.60
CA LEU A 92 11.61 4.85 9.06
C LEU A 92 12.84 4.57 9.92
N MET A 93 13.46 5.62 10.48
CA MET A 93 14.61 5.46 11.37
C MET A 93 14.31 4.62 12.60
N VAL A 94 13.12 4.74 13.17
CA VAL A 94 12.74 3.96 14.38
C VAL A 94 12.73 2.47 14.05
N GLY A 95 11.98 2.03 13.04
CA GLY A 95 11.89 0.62 12.64
C GLY A 95 13.23 0.07 12.17
N SER A 96 13.93 0.83 11.31
CA SER A 96 15.24 0.43 10.77
C SER A 96 16.31 0.28 11.85
N LEU A 97 16.43 1.23 12.78
CA LEU A 97 17.39 1.14 13.88
C LEU A 97 17.06 -0.02 14.82
N THR A 98 15.80 -0.18 15.19
CA THR A 98 15.34 -1.29 16.02
C THR A 98 15.66 -2.63 15.36
N GLY A 99 15.30 -2.80 14.09
CA GLY A 99 15.57 -4.05 13.34
C GLY A 99 17.07 -4.36 13.23
N ARG A 100 17.89 -3.36 12.89
CA ARG A 100 19.37 -3.52 12.84
C ARG A 100 19.97 -3.85 14.18
N THR A 101 19.49 -3.21 15.26
CA THR A 101 19.98 -3.48 16.62
C THR A 101 19.66 -4.92 17.02
N LEU A 102 18.44 -5.39 16.82
CA LEU A 102 18.05 -6.78 17.08
C LEU A 102 18.88 -7.75 16.25
N ALA A 103 19.03 -7.48 14.95
CA ALA A 103 19.83 -8.31 14.07
C ALA A 103 21.30 -8.42 14.55
N ALA A 104 21.91 -7.30 14.93
CA ALA A 104 23.29 -7.25 15.43
C ALA A 104 23.46 -8.00 16.77
N LEU A 105 22.56 -7.75 17.74
CA LEU A 105 22.60 -8.38 19.06
C LEU A 105 22.47 -9.89 18.98
N HIS A 106 21.58 -10.39 18.11
CA HIS A 106 21.29 -11.82 17.97
C HIS A 106 22.06 -12.47 16.81
N ARG A 107 22.99 -11.74 16.16
CA ARG A 107 23.81 -12.23 15.03
C ARG A 107 22.96 -12.79 13.89
N LYS A 108 21.88 -12.08 13.55
CA LYS A 108 20.97 -12.43 12.46
C LYS A 108 21.20 -11.50 11.26
N PRO A 109 20.93 -11.97 10.04
CA PRO A 109 20.86 -11.09 8.88
C PRO A 109 19.82 -10.00 9.06
N PHE A 110 20.15 -8.78 8.62
CA PHE A 110 19.19 -7.68 8.51
C PHE A 110 18.74 -7.56 7.06
N LEU A 111 17.45 -7.35 6.84
CA LEU A 111 16.83 -7.16 5.52
C LEU A 111 16.10 -5.81 5.50
N GLY A 112 16.68 -4.83 4.83
CA GLY A 112 16.02 -3.55 4.58
C GLY A 112 15.02 -3.71 3.43
N VAL A 113 13.75 -3.49 3.69
CA VAL A 113 12.66 -3.71 2.74
C VAL A 113 12.18 -2.39 2.16
N HIS A 114 11.90 -2.38 0.85
CA HIS A 114 11.21 -1.29 0.20
C HIS A 114 9.70 -1.39 0.47
N HIS A 115 9.09 -0.34 1.03
CA HIS A 115 7.67 -0.30 1.43
C HIS A 115 6.70 -0.72 0.30
N LEU A 116 6.92 -0.19 -0.92
CA LEU A 116 6.05 -0.56 -2.05
C LEU A 116 6.25 -2.02 -2.46
N GLU A 117 7.48 -2.56 -2.36
CA GLU A 117 7.74 -3.99 -2.58
C GLU A 117 7.02 -4.84 -1.51
N ALA A 118 6.96 -4.37 -0.26
CA ALA A 118 6.19 -5.03 0.77
C ALA A 118 4.70 -5.09 0.40
N HIS A 119 4.11 -3.98 -0.08
CA HIS A 119 2.75 -4.01 -0.59
C HIS A 119 2.57 -5.00 -1.74
N LEU A 120 3.49 -5.04 -2.72
CA LEU A 120 3.42 -6.03 -3.82
C LEU A 120 3.45 -7.46 -3.29
N ALA A 121 4.26 -7.71 -2.26
CA ALA A 121 4.40 -9.03 -1.65
C ALA A 121 3.17 -9.45 -0.81
N SER A 122 2.29 -8.52 -0.41
CA SER A 122 1.12 -8.81 0.42
C SER A 122 0.16 -9.82 -0.22
N VAL A 123 0.08 -9.90 -1.55
CA VAL A 123 -0.71 -10.92 -2.24
C VAL A 123 -0.20 -12.34 -2.00
N ARG A 124 1.08 -12.52 -1.66
CA ARG A 124 1.67 -13.83 -1.33
C ARG A 124 1.16 -14.40 -0.01
N LEU A 125 0.49 -13.57 0.80
CA LEU A 125 -0.20 -13.97 2.03
C LEU A 125 -1.63 -14.49 1.76
N ALA A 126 -2.09 -14.49 0.51
CA ALA A 126 -3.34 -15.11 0.12
C ALA A 126 -3.20 -16.63 0.08
N SER A 127 -4.32 -17.35 0.24
CA SER A 127 -4.37 -18.83 0.19
C SER A 127 -3.95 -19.40 -1.17
N SER A 128 -4.07 -18.61 -2.24
CA SER A 128 -3.70 -18.99 -3.62
C SER A 128 -3.05 -17.78 -4.29
N PRO A 129 -1.79 -17.48 -3.99
CA PRO A 129 -1.10 -16.36 -4.61
C PRO A 129 -0.87 -16.65 -6.11
N PRO A 130 -0.94 -15.63 -6.98
CA PRO A 130 -0.67 -15.81 -8.40
C PRO A 130 0.82 -16.02 -8.67
N GLU A 131 1.10 -16.74 -9.74
CA GLU A 131 2.45 -16.85 -10.30
C GLU A 131 2.72 -15.71 -11.29
N ALA A 132 3.95 -15.20 -11.30
CA ALA A 132 4.37 -14.20 -12.28
C ALA A 132 4.49 -14.83 -13.69
N PRO A 133 4.30 -14.05 -14.78
CA PRO A 133 4.16 -12.60 -14.79
C PRO A 133 2.73 -12.11 -14.57
N TYR A 134 2.57 -10.94 -13.93
CA TYR A 134 1.27 -10.29 -13.74
C TYR A 134 1.40 -8.76 -13.61
N VAL A 135 0.29 -8.05 -13.85
CA VAL A 135 0.19 -6.62 -13.56
C VAL A 135 -0.31 -6.43 -12.14
N VAL A 136 0.27 -5.48 -11.41
CA VAL A 136 -0.21 -5.06 -10.09
C VAL A 136 -0.78 -3.65 -10.17
N LEU A 137 -1.99 -3.46 -9.67
CA LEU A 137 -2.49 -2.16 -9.25
C LEU A 137 -2.11 -1.97 -7.78
N LEU A 138 -1.09 -1.15 -7.55
CA LEU A 138 -0.75 -0.64 -6.22
C LEU A 138 -1.54 0.64 -5.99
N VAL A 139 -2.44 0.65 -5.02
CA VAL A 139 -3.33 1.78 -4.74
C VAL A 139 -3.46 2.01 -3.23
N SER A 140 -2.81 3.07 -2.73
CA SER A 140 -2.73 3.42 -1.31
C SER A 140 -3.00 4.90 -1.06
N GLY A 141 -2.77 5.37 0.17
CA GLY A 141 -2.83 6.78 0.53
C GLY A 141 -1.87 7.64 -0.28
N GLY A 142 -0.62 7.20 -0.43
CA GLY A 142 0.45 7.95 -1.08
C GLY A 142 0.79 7.51 -2.52
N HIS A 143 0.31 6.35 -2.98
CA HIS A 143 0.71 5.78 -4.26
C HIS A 143 -0.47 5.28 -5.08
N THR A 144 -0.41 5.50 -6.38
CA THR A 144 -1.32 4.88 -7.37
C THR A 144 -0.49 4.56 -8.60
N GLU A 145 -0.13 3.29 -8.75
CA GLU A 145 0.80 2.82 -9.78
C GLU A 145 0.33 1.50 -10.39
N LEU A 146 0.66 1.31 -11.67
CA LEU A 146 0.58 0.03 -12.36
C LEU A 146 2.00 -0.49 -12.57
N ILE A 147 2.25 -1.70 -12.08
CA ILE A 147 3.57 -2.31 -12.04
C ILE A 147 3.48 -3.69 -12.69
N LEU A 148 4.39 -4.00 -13.58
CA LEU A 148 4.62 -5.36 -14.06
C LEU A 148 5.56 -6.06 -13.09
N VAL A 149 5.16 -7.23 -12.63
CA VAL A 149 6.04 -8.23 -12.02
C VAL A 149 6.31 -9.25 -13.11
N ASP A 150 7.55 -9.33 -13.58
CA ASP A 150 7.93 -10.27 -14.65
C ASP A 150 8.24 -11.68 -14.10
N SER A 151 8.49 -12.63 -14.98
CA SER A 151 8.76 -14.03 -14.62
C SER A 151 9.98 -14.23 -13.74
N ASP A 152 10.93 -13.31 -13.79
CA ASP A 152 12.18 -13.36 -13.03
C ASP A 152 12.07 -12.57 -11.71
N GLY A 153 10.88 -12.01 -11.42
CA GLY A 153 10.63 -11.18 -10.26
C GLY A 153 11.08 -9.72 -10.42
N GLY A 154 11.47 -9.32 -11.63
CA GLY A 154 11.79 -7.94 -11.98
C GLY A 154 10.54 -7.06 -11.90
N LEU A 155 10.73 -5.80 -11.53
CA LEU A 155 9.66 -4.82 -11.36
C LEU A 155 9.80 -3.72 -12.41
N GLN A 156 8.72 -3.47 -13.17
CA GLN A 156 8.65 -2.39 -14.14
C GLN A 156 7.40 -1.55 -13.92
N ARG A 157 7.55 -0.26 -13.66
CA ARG A 157 6.42 0.66 -13.58
C ARG A 157 5.88 0.95 -14.97
N LEU A 158 4.58 0.68 -15.17
CA LEU A 158 3.85 0.86 -16.44
C LEU A 158 3.02 2.13 -16.48
N GLY A 159 2.54 2.58 -15.31
CA GLY A 159 1.74 3.79 -15.15
C GLY A 159 1.77 4.28 -13.71
N ARG A 160 1.47 5.55 -13.50
CA ARG A 160 1.43 6.16 -12.16
C ARG A 160 0.48 7.35 -12.11
N SER A 161 0.14 7.81 -10.90
CA SER A 161 -0.45 9.12 -10.76
C SER A 161 0.59 10.22 -10.96
N HIS A 162 0.21 11.29 -11.68
CA HIS A 162 1.04 12.47 -11.92
C HIS A 162 0.81 13.57 -10.89
N ASP A 163 -0.22 13.42 -10.08
CA ASP A 163 -0.61 14.36 -9.03
C ASP A 163 -1.00 13.60 -7.76
N ASP A 164 -2.19 13.80 -7.21
CA ASP A 164 -2.65 13.12 -6.01
C ASP A 164 -2.76 11.59 -6.25
N ALA A 165 -2.41 10.80 -5.24
CA ALA A 165 -2.80 9.38 -5.21
C ALA A 165 -4.31 9.24 -5.01
N ALA A 166 -4.86 8.07 -5.34
CA ALA A 166 -6.29 7.81 -5.18
C ALA A 166 -6.74 7.96 -3.72
N GLY A 167 -5.98 7.42 -2.75
CA GLY A 167 -6.30 7.54 -1.33
C GLY A 167 -6.24 8.99 -0.85
N GLU A 168 -5.24 9.75 -1.28
CA GLU A 168 -5.15 11.19 -0.99
C GLU A 168 -6.35 11.96 -1.57
N ALA A 169 -6.86 11.56 -2.75
CA ALA A 169 -8.06 12.15 -3.33
C ALA A 169 -9.31 11.84 -2.47
N PHE A 170 -9.43 10.61 -1.94
CA PHE A 170 -10.47 10.25 -0.99
C PHE A 170 -10.43 11.13 0.27
N ASP A 171 -9.26 11.32 0.87
CA ASP A 171 -9.08 12.14 2.07
C ASP A 171 -9.43 13.61 1.82
N LYS A 172 -8.97 14.17 0.70
CA LYS A 172 -9.26 15.56 0.31
C LYS A 172 -10.74 15.80 0.06
N VAL A 173 -11.43 14.87 -0.60
CA VAL A 173 -12.86 14.98 -0.89
C VAL A 173 -13.69 14.71 0.35
N ALA A 174 -13.33 13.76 1.20
CA ALA A 174 -13.98 13.54 2.50
C ALA A 174 -13.96 14.82 3.34
N ARG A 175 -12.80 15.47 3.44
CA ARG A 175 -12.67 16.76 4.12
C ARG A 175 -13.54 17.85 3.50
N LEU A 176 -13.60 17.94 2.18
CA LEU A 176 -14.47 18.88 1.45
C LEU A 176 -15.95 18.66 1.78
N LEU A 177 -16.37 17.42 1.94
CA LEU A 177 -17.73 17.02 2.29
C LEU A 177 -18.04 17.07 3.80
N GLY A 178 -17.05 17.41 4.65
CA GLY A 178 -17.21 17.43 6.11
C GLY A 178 -17.28 16.03 6.73
N LEU A 179 -16.78 15.01 6.04
CA LEU A 179 -16.69 13.63 6.52
C LEU A 179 -15.43 13.41 7.36
N ALA A 180 -15.44 12.35 8.17
CA ALA A 180 -14.35 11.98 9.06
C ALA A 180 -13.08 11.54 8.29
N TYR A 181 -11.94 11.59 8.97
CA TYR A 181 -10.68 10.95 8.55
C TYR A 181 -10.57 9.55 9.19
N PRO A 182 -10.07 8.53 8.47
CA PRO A 182 -9.59 8.54 7.08
C PRO A 182 -10.74 8.61 6.06
N GLY A 183 -10.50 9.34 4.96
CA GLY A 183 -11.52 9.66 3.97
C GLY A 183 -12.04 8.47 3.17
N GLY A 184 -11.21 7.48 2.88
CA GLY A 184 -11.61 6.28 2.15
C GLY A 184 -12.82 5.56 2.79
N PRO A 185 -12.72 5.08 4.03
CA PRO A 185 -13.83 4.48 4.76
C PRO A 185 -15.04 5.41 4.92
N ALA A 186 -14.80 6.71 5.18
CA ALA A 186 -15.86 7.67 5.38
C ALA A 186 -16.69 7.92 4.10
N ILE A 187 -16.03 8.10 2.95
CA ILE A 187 -16.67 8.20 1.63
C ILE A 187 -17.44 6.91 1.31
N GLN A 188 -16.82 5.73 1.49
CA GLN A 188 -17.48 4.45 1.25
C GLN A 188 -18.75 4.27 2.10
N ALA A 189 -18.72 4.69 3.36
CA ALA A 189 -19.88 4.62 4.24
C ALA A 189 -21.01 5.53 3.77
N ALA A 190 -20.70 6.80 3.43
CA ALA A 190 -21.68 7.76 2.92
C ALA A 190 -22.24 7.34 1.55
N ALA A 191 -21.40 6.78 0.67
CA ALA A 191 -21.77 6.36 -0.68
C ALA A 191 -22.78 5.19 -0.75
N LYS A 192 -22.97 4.44 0.35
CA LYS A 192 -23.86 3.26 0.38
C LYS A 192 -25.30 3.57 0.01
N ALA A 193 -25.83 4.73 0.44
CA ALA A 193 -27.21 5.13 0.21
C ALA A 193 -27.39 6.07 -1.01
N GLY A 194 -26.26 6.51 -1.62
CA GLY A 194 -26.29 7.52 -2.68
C GLY A 194 -26.41 6.92 -4.08
N ASP A 195 -26.90 7.75 -5.03
CA ASP A 195 -26.90 7.43 -6.45
C ASP A 195 -25.54 7.76 -7.08
N PRO A 196 -24.76 6.75 -7.54
CA PRO A 196 -23.44 6.95 -8.14
C PRO A 196 -23.48 7.64 -9.51
N LYS A 197 -24.65 7.83 -10.10
CA LYS A 197 -24.84 8.45 -11.43
C LYS A 197 -25.37 9.88 -11.36
N ARG A 198 -25.69 10.38 -10.17
CA ARG A 198 -26.31 11.70 -10.01
C ARG A 198 -25.43 12.84 -10.49
N PHE A 199 -24.11 12.75 -10.24
CA PHE A 199 -23.16 13.78 -10.66
C PHE A 199 -22.15 13.24 -11.65
N SER A 200 -22.03 13.91 -12.81
CA SER A 200 -21.02 13.57 -13.81
C SER A 200 -19.69 14.23 -13.46
N LEU A 201 -18.69 13.44 -13.19
CA LEU A 201 -17.35 13.88 -12.81
C LEU A 201 -16.30 13.47 -13.87
N PRO A 202 -15.21 14.26 -14.03
CA PRO A 202 -14.20 14.00 -15.05
C PRO A 202 -13.34 12.77 -14.70
N LYS A 203 -12.97 11.98 -15.73
CA LYS A 203 -12.11 10.79 -15.55
C LYS A 203 -10.62 11.08 -15.36
N GLY A 204 -10.19 12.31 -15.25
CA GLY A 204 -8.78 12.71 -15.10
C GLY A 204 -7.85 11.99 -16.10
N ARG A 205 -7.44 12.67 -17.17
CA ARG A 205 -6.52 12.12 -18.18
C ARG A 205 -5.20 12.89 -18.14
N VAL A 206 -4.10 12.17 -18.32
CA VAL A 206 -2.76 12.76 -18.39
C VAL A 206 -2.39 12.94 -19.86
N SER A 207 -2.24 14.19 -20.30
CA SER A 207 -1.88 14.53 -21.69
C SER A 207 -0.42 14.22 -21.97
N ARG A 208 -0.14 13.78 -23.20
CA ARG A 208 1.22 13.63 -23.72
C ARG A 208 1.69 14.90 -24.41
N PRO A 209 2.98 15.26 -24.34
CA PRO A 209 3.53 16.40 -25.06
C PRO A 209 3.31 16.34 -26.57
N GLU A 210 3.36 15.14 -27.14
CA GLU A 210 3.18 14.86 -28.57
C GLU A 210 1.71 14.72 -29.00
N GLY A 211 0.78 14.90 -28.07
CA GLY A 211 -0.66 14.73 -28.29
C GLY A 211 -1.20 13.40 -27.80
N GLY A 212 -2.51 13.35 -27.55
CA GLY A 212 -3.17 12.21 -26.93
C GLY A 212 -2.96 12.10 -25.42
N PHE A 213 -3.15 10.89 -24.87
CA PHE A 213 -3.10 10.64 -23.43
C PHE A 213 -2.24 9.42 -23.11
N TYR A 214 -1.59 9.44 -21.96
CA TYR A 214 -0.95 8.24 -21.39
C TYR A 214 -2.05 7.22 -21.03
N PRO A 215 -1.97 5.99 -21.56
CA PRO A 215 -3.09 5.04 -21.46
C PRO A 215 -3.27 4.46 -20.05
N TYR A 216 -2.23 4.45 -19.23
CA TYR A 216 -2.18 3.79 -17.93
C TYR A 216 -1.94 4.75 -16.76
N ASP A 217 -1.66 6.04 -17.05
CA ASP A 217 -1.38 7.02 -16.00
C ASP A 217 -2.66 7.59 -15.40
N PHE A 218 -2.57 8.06 -14.16
CA PHE A 218 -3.68 8.59 -13.37
C PHE A 218 -3.50 10.07 -13.07
N SER A 219 -4.61 10.75 -12.82
CA SER A 219 -4.67 12.11 -12.29
C SER A 219 -5.97 12.27 -11.51
N PHE A 220 -5.88 12.69 -10.25
CA PHE A 220 -7.02 12.86 -9.36
C PHE A 220 -7.20 14.29 -8.84
N SER A 221 -6.21 15.18 -8.99
CA SER A 221 -6.30 16.56 -8.51
C SER A 221 -7.42 17.36 -9.19
N GLY A 222 -7.64 17.11 -10.49
CA GLY A 222 -8.75 17.71 -11.24
C GLY A 222 -10.12 17.27 -10.73
N LEU A 223 -10.22 16.06 -10.17
CA LEU A 223 -11.45 15.53 -9.60
C LEU A 223 -11.84 16.26 -8.32
N LYS A 224 -10.85 16.57 -7.44
CA LYS A 224 -11.08 17.42 -6.26
C LYS A 224 -11.65 18.79 -6.66
N THR A 225 -11.08 19.43 -7.67
CA THR A 225 -11.56 20.73 -8.16
C THR A 225 -12.98 20.65 -8.73
N ALA A 226 -13.31 19.57 -9.44
CA ALA A 226 -14.64 19.33 -9.95
C ALA A 226 -15.65 19.15 -8.80
N MET A 227 -15.29 18.37 -7.77
CA MET A 227 -16.11 18.21 -6.58
C MET A 227 -16.31 19.52 -5.82
N LEU A 228 -15.26 20.33 -5.66
CA LEU A 228 -15.38 21.66 -5.02
C LEU A 228 -16.40 22.53 -5.75
N ARG A 229 -16.29 22.66 -7.07
CA ARG A 229 -17.24 23.44 -7.89
C ARG A 229 -18.67 22.91 -7.78
N GLN A 230 -18.84 21.57 -7.73
CA GLN A 230 -20.16 20.95 -7.58
C GLN A 230 -20.77 21.30 -6.23
N VAL A 231 -19.99 21.20 -5.13
CA VAL A 231 -20.41 21.55 -3.77
C VAL A 231 -20.77 23.04 -3.66
N GLU A 232 -19.95 23.94 -4.22
CA GLU A 232 -20.21 25.38 -4.23
C GLU A 232 -21.51 25.72 -4.98
N SER A 233 -21.71 25.10 -6.16
CA SER A 233 -22.92 25.28 -6.96
C SER A 233 -24.19 24.80 -6.21
N LEU A 234 -24.10 23.69 -5.50
CA LEU A 234 -25.24 23.16 -4.72
C LEU A 234 -25.53 24.02 -3.50
N LYS A 235 -24.50 24.48 -2.78
CA LYS A 235 -24.67 25.41 -1.63
C LYS A 235 -25.30 26.73 -2.02
N ALA A 236 -25.08 27.21 -3.25
CA ALA A 236 -25.72 28.42 -3.75
C ALA A 236 -27.23 28.23 -4.03
N GLN A 237 -27.70 26.99 -4.15
CA GLN A 237 -29.09 26.63 -4.47
C GLN A 237 -29.88 26.10 -3.27
N SER A 238 -29.20 25.50 -2.30
CA SER A 238 -29.82 24.90 -1.11
C SER A 238 -28.82 24.77 0.03
N ASP A 239 -29.30 24.92 1.27
CA ASP A 239 -28.50 24.71 2.49
C ASP A 239 -28.17 23.24 2.73
N ALA A 240 -28.95 22.30 2.15
CA ALA A 240 -28.73 20.87 2.31
C ALA A 240 -27.98 20.30 1.12
N LEU A 241 -26.79 19.72 1.38
CA LEU A 241 -26.03 19.00 0.38
C LEU A 241 -26.52 17.56 0.27
N PRO A 242 -26.69 17.00 -0.96
CA PRO A 242 -26.95 15.58 -1.18
C PRO A 242 -25.65 14.78 -0.98
N LEU A 243 -25.25 14.64 0.28
CA LEU A 243 -23.95 14.14 0.70
C LEU A 243 -23.67 12.72 0.19
N GLU A 244 -24.70 11.85 0.32
CA GLU A 244 -24.63 10.45 -0.09
C GLU A 244 -24.38 10.32 -1.61
N ASP A 245 -25.06 11.14 -2.40
CA ASP A 245 -24.96 11.11 -3.87
C ASP A 245 -23.62 11.70 -4.34
N LEU A 246 -23.12 12.74 -3.67
CA LEU A 246 -21.79 13.30 -3.93
C LEU A 246 -20.70 12.27 -3.62
N ALA A 247 -20.79 11.61 -2.47
CA ALA A 247 -19.86 10.55 -2.08
C ALA A 247 -19.92 9.37 -3.05
N ALA A 248 -21.13 8.92 -3.42
CA ALA A 248 -21.34 7.80 -4.35
C ALA A 248 -20.80 8.09 -5.76
N SER A 249 -21.07 9.30 -6.28
CA SER A 249 -20.58 9.72 -7.60
C SER A 249 -19.06 9.85 -7.63
N PHE A 250 -18.45 10.38 -6.55
CA PHE A 250 -17.01 10.46 -6.43
C PHE A 250 -16.36 9.09 -6.33
N GLU A 251 -16.84 8.20 -5.45
CA GLU A 251 -16.33 6.84 -5.32
C GLU A 251 -16.42 6.09 -6.66
N GLN A 252 -17.56 6.20 -7.35
CA GLN A 252 -17.78 5.54 -8.64
C GLN A 252 -16.77 5.95 -9.70
N ILE A 253 -16.51 7.26 -9.86
CA ILE A 253 -15.57 7.73 -10.90
C ILE A 253 -14.14 7.30 -10.61
N VAL A 254 -13.70 7.31 -9.33
CA VAL A 254 -12.38 6.82 -8.95
C VAL A 254 -12.26 5.33 -9.26
N VAL A 255 -13.26 4.54 -8.88
CA VAL A 255 -13.30 3.10 -9.16
C VAL A 255 -13.29 2.83 -10.67
N ASP A 256 -14.12 3.53 -11.45
CA ASP A 256 -14.16 3.37 -12.92
C ASP A 256 -12.80 3.62 -13.56
N VAL A 257 -12.09 4.66 -13.13
CA VAL A 257 -10.76 5.01 -13.65
C VAL A 257 -9.72 3.95 -13.29
N LEU A 258 -9.71 3.48 -12.04
CA LEU A 258 -8.79 2.44 -11.58
C LEU A 258 -9.03 1.12 -12.34
N VAL A 259 -10.30 0.69 -12.45
CA VAL A 259 -10.67 -0.56 -13.13
C VAL A 259 -10.35 -0.50 -14.63
N GLU A 260 -10.77 0.59 -15.31
CA GLU A 260 -10.56 0.75 -16.76
C GLU A 260 -9.08 0.68 -17.13
N ARG A 261 -8.23 1.43 -16.43
CA ARG A 261 -6.80 1.52 -16.77
C ARG A 261 -6.02 0.28 -16.40
N SER A 262 -6.34 -0.33 -15.26
CA SER A 262 -5.68 -1.57 -14.83
C SER A 262 -5.97 -2.73 -15.78
N LEU A 263 -7.22 -2.95 -16.13
CA LEU A 263 -7.60 -4.01 -17.06
C LEU A 263 -7.08 -3.74 -18.47
N ARG A 264 -7.11 -2.49 -18.93
CA ARG A 264 -6.51 -2.10 -20.19
C ARG A 264 -5.01 -2.40 -20.21
N CYS A 265 -4.28 -2.00 -19.16
CA CYS A 265 -2.85 -2.26 -19.04
C CYS A 265 -2.54 -3.76 -19.13
N CYS A 266 -3.30 -4.58 -18.40
CA CYS A 266 -3.16 -6.03 -18.41
C CYS A 266 -3.35 -6.62 -19.83
N LEU A 267 -4.43 -6.24 -20.51
CA LEU A 267 -4.75 -6.72 -21.86
C LEU A 267 -3.76 -6.23 -22.92
N ASP A 268 -3.37 -4.96 -22.90
CA ASP A 268 -2.41 -4.39 -23.85
C ASP A 268 -1.01 -5.04 -23.70
N ARG A 269 -0.72 -5.64 -22.52
CA ARG A 269 0.51 -6.44 -22.27
C ARG A 269 0.36 -7.92 -22.57
N GLY A 270 -0.80 -8.36 -23.03
CA GLY A 270 -1.07 -9.78 -23.30
C GLY A 270 -1.13 -10.65 -22.04
N LEU A 271 -1.40 -10.04 -20.86
CA LEU A 271 -1.47 -10.74 -19.60
C LEU A 271 -2.93 -10.99 -19.19
N SER A 272 -3.16 -12.11 -18.51
CA SER A 272 -4.48 -12.50 -18.01
C SER A 272 -4.59 -12.48 -16.49
N THR A 273 -3.56 -11.98 -15.79
CA THR A 273 -3.52 -11.93 -14.32
C THR A 273 -3.28 -10.50 -13.85
N LEU A 274 -4.19 -10.00 -13.01
CA LEU A 274 -4.13 -8.70 -12.35
C LEU A 274 -4.15 -8.89 -10.84
N VAL A 275 -3.22 -8.27 -10.16
CA VAL A 275 -3.13 -8.22 -8.69
C VAL A 275 -3.54 -6.84 -8.21
N MET A 276 -4.24 -6.74 -7.07
CA MET A 276 -4.57 -5.45 -6.46
C MET A 276 -4.15 -5.42 -4.99
N VAL A 277 -3.35 -4.42 -4.63
CA VAL A 277 -2.73 -4.24 -3.31
C VAL A 277 -2.80 -2.79 -2.84
N GLY A 278 -2.55 -2.55 -1.55
CA GLY A 278 -2.56 -1.23 -0.92
C GLY A 278 -3.88 -0.91 -0.21
N GLY A 279 -3.89 0.13 0.63
CA GLY A 279 -5.02 0.45 1.51
C GLY A 279 -6.33 0.73 0.77
N VAL A 280 -6.30 1.40 -0.38
CA VAL A 280 -7.51 1.65 -1.20
C VAL A 280 -8.02 0.36 -1.85
N ALA A 281 -7.18 -0.67 -2.00
CA ALA A 281 -7.62 -2.01 -2.44
C ALA A 281 -8.60 -2.68 -1.46
N ALA A 282 -8.77 -2.16 -0.26
CA ALA A 282 -9.81 -2.59 0.68
C ALA A 282 -11.21 -2.06 0.33
N ASN A 283 -11.34 -1.06 -0.57
CA ASN A 283 -12.61 -0.50 -0.97
C ASN A 283 -13.51 -1.56 -1.62
N VAL A 284 -14.71 -1.74 -1.08
CA VAL A 284 -15.64 -2.81 -1.47
C VAL A 284 -16.10 -2.66 -2.92
N ARG A 285 -16.46 -1.45 -3.35
CA ARG A 285 -16.91 -1.19 -4.73
C ARG A 285 -15.80 -1.48 -5.72
N LEU A 286 -14.56 -1.07 -5.41
CA LEU A 286 -13.40 -1.33 -6.26
C LEU A 286 -13.17 -2.84 -6.43
N ARG A 287 -13.17 -3.61 -5.35
CA ARG A 287 -13.03 -5.08 -5.39
C ARG A 287 -14.09 -5.73 -6.28
N VAL A 288 -15.34 -5.44 -6.01
CA VAL A 288 -16.47 -6.02 -6.76
C VAL A 288 -16.39 -5.67 -8.24
N GLN A 289 -16.15 -4.41 -8.58
CA GLN A 289 -16.09 -4.00 -9.99
C GLN A 289 -14.84 -4.56 -10.68
N MET A 290 -13.69 -4.61 -10.01
CA MET A 290 -12.47 -5.16 -10.59
C MET A 290 -12.66 -6.65 -10.95
N GLU A 291 -13.19 -7.45 -10.02
CA GLU A 291 -13.46 -8.86 -10.27
C GLU A 291 -14.51 -9.08 -11.38
N GLN A 292 -15.62 -8.32 -11.36
CA GLN A 292 -16.67 -8.44 -12.36
C GLN A 292 -16.18 -8.07 -13.77
N GLN A 293 -15.46 -6.95 -13.90
CA GLN A 293 -14.96 -6.48 -15.18
C GLN A 293 -13.75 -7.31 -15.66
N GLY A 294 -12.91 -7.78 -14.74
CA GLY A 294 -11.84 -8.73 -15.04
C GLY A 294 -12.39 -10.01 -15.64
N ARG A 295 -13.36 -10.63 -14.95
CA ARG A 295 -14.02 -11.86 -15.43
C ARG A 295 -14.64 -11.70 -16.82
N LYS A 296 -15.32 -10.57 -17.08
CA LYS A 296 -15.90 -10.26 -18.41
C LYS A 296 -14.86 -10.15 -19.53
N ARG A 297 -13.61 -9.81 -19.19
CA ARG A 297 -12.50 -9.60 -20.15
C ARG A 297 -11.46 -10.72 -20.15
N GLY A 298 -11.73 -11.82 -19.43
CA GLY A 298 -10.81 -12.96 -19.34
C GLY A 298 -9.57 -12.68 -18.49
N VAL A 299 -9.64 -11.71 -17.57
CA VAL A 299 -8.56 -11.38 -16.64
C VAL A 299 -8.89 -11.93 -15.25
N SER A 300 -8.01 -12.79 -14.72
CA SER A 300 -8.06 -13.28 -13.34
C SER A 300 -7.59 -12.19 -12.38
N VAL A 301 -8.41 -11.85 -11.39
CA VAL A 301 -8.09 -10.80 -10.41
C VAL A 301 -7.75 -11.45 -9.07
N HIS A 302 -6.56 -11.15 -8.57
CA HIS A 302 -6.07 -11.59 -7.27
C HIS A 302 -5.98 -10.39 -6.32
N LEU A 303 -6.57 -10.51 -5.15
CA LEU A 303 -6.67 -9.45 -4.16
C LEU A 303 -5.81 -9.80 -2.94
N ALA A 304 -5.04 -8.84 -2.44
CA ALA A 304 -4.44 -9.02 -1.13
C ALA A 304 -5.52 -9.28 -0.07
N PRO A 305 -5.27 -10.16 0.91
CA PRO A 305 -6.19 -10.34 2.02
C PRO A 305 -6.47 -9.02 2.73
N LEU A 306 -7.73 -8.77 3.12
CA LEU A 306 -8.16 -7.49 3.70
C LEU A 306 -7.31 -7.07 4.90
N ALA A 307 -6.91 -8.04 5.74
CA ALA A 307 -6.05 -7.79 6.90
C ALA A 307 -4.65 -7.24 6.56
N TYR A 308 -4.21 -7.38 5.30
CA TYR A 308 -2.86 -6.98 4.86
C TYR A 308 -2.89 -5.95 3.74
N CYS A 309 -4.02 -5.26 3.52
CA CYS A 309 -4.12 -4.19 2.52
C CYS A 309 -3.50 -2.88 2.98
N THR A 310 -3.72 -2.48 4.25
CA THR A 310 -3.11 -1.29 4.86
C THR A 310 -1.68 -1.58 5.30
N ASP A 311 -0.95 -0.55 5.72
CA ASP A 311 0.43 -0.70 6.19
C ASP A 311 0.51 -1.67 7.37
N ASN A 312 1.39 -2.66 7.25
CA ASN A 312 1.52 -3.75 8.22
C ASN A 312 2.88 -4.44 8.10
N ALA A 313 3.31 -5.13 9.18
CA ALA A 313 4.59 -5.82 9.18
C ALA A 313 4.55 -7.19 8.49
N ALA A 314 3.38 -7.82 8.33
CA ALA A 314 3.30 -9.12 7.66
C ALA A 314 3.67 -9.00 6.17
N MET A 315 3.31 -7.90 5.49
CA MET A 315 3.72 -7.62 4.12
C MET A 315 5.25 -7.45 4.00
N VAL A 316 5.88 -6.81 5.00
CA VAL A 316 7.34 -6.67 5.09
C VAL A 316 8.01 -8.03 5.23
N GLY A 317 7.46 -8.90 6.10
CA GLY A 317 7.91 -10.29 6.27
C GLY A 317 7.76 -11.11 4.98
N ALA A 318 6.65 -10.92 4.26
CA ALA A 318 6.41 -11.59 2.98
C ALA A 318 7.44 -11.20 1.91
N ALA A 319 7.79 -9.90 1.82
CA ALA A 319 8.84 -9.42 0.91
C ALA A 319 10.22 -9.97 1.31
N ALA A 320 10.56 -9.88 2.59
CA ALA A 320 11.83 -10.39 3.13
C ALA A 320 12.02 -11.89 2.87
N LEU A 321 10.99 -12.70 3.13
CA LEU A 321 11.04 -14.15 2.84
C LEU A 321 11.20 -14.42 1.35
N GLY A 322 10.59 -13.61 0.49
CA GLY A 322 10.80 -13.71 -0.96
C GLY A 322 12.25 -13.49 -1.37
N ARG A 323 12.91 -12.51 -0.77
CA ARG A 323 14.32 -12.22 -1.02
C ARG A 323 15.24 -13.33 -0.50
N LEU A 324 14.97 -13.86 0.69
CA LEU A 324 15.71 -15.01 1.21
C LEU A 324 15.59 -16.24 0.31
N GLN A 325 14.41 -16.53 -0.21
CA GLN A 325 14.17 -17.64 -1.13
C GLN A 325 14.89 -17.47 -2.47
N ALA A 326 14.94 -16.25 -2.97
CA ALA A 326 15.68 -15.92 -4.20
C ALA A 326 17.22 -15.93 -4.00
N GLY A 327 17.70 -16.22 -2.79
CA GLY A 327 19.14 -16.26 -2.49
C GLY A 327 19.80 -14.88 -2.41
N TRP A 328 19.01 -13.81 -2.22
CA TRP A 328 19.54 -12.47 -2.04
C TRP A 328 20.28 -12.38 -0.70
N GLY A 329 21.37 -11.62 -0.69
CA GLY A 329 22.14 -11.38 0.53
C GLY A 329 21.39 -10.55 1.58
N SER A 330 22.01 -10.39 2.75
CA SER A 330 21.55 -9.44 3.76
C SER A 330 21.86 -8.01 3.32
N SER A 331 21.03 -7.08 3.78
CA SER A 331 21.36 -5.65 3.69
C SER A 331 22.52 -5.30 4.61
N SER A 332 23.32 -4.29 4.23
CA SER A 332 24.35 -3.77 5.11
C SER A 332 23.75 -3.29 6.44
N ILE A 333 24.42 -3.59 7.56
CA ILE A 333 24.05 -3.04 8.87
C ILE A 333 24.18 -1.51 8.91
N ARG A 334 24.88 -0.92 7.96
CA ARG A 334 25.03 0.54 7.80
C ARG A 334 24.03 1.15 6.83
N LEU A 335 23.13 0.34 6.28
CA LEU A 335 22.11 0.83 5.35
C LEU A 335 21.29 1.96 6.00
N GLY A 336 21.29 3.14 5.39
CA GLY A 336 20.49 4.28 5.81
C GLY A 336 19.02 4.12 5.41
N VAL A 337 18.18 5.04 5.90
CA VAL A 337 16.80 5.18 5.43
C VAL A 337 16.70 6.30 4.40
N SER A 338 15.69 6.21 3.51
CA SER A 338 15.45 7.24 2.50
C SER A 338 13.96 7.53 2.33
N ALA A 339 13.58 8.81 2.30
CA ALA A 339 12.20 9.19 2.00
C ALA A 339 11.76 8.81 0.59
N ARG A 340 12.72 8.65 -0.33
CA ARG A 340 12.46 8.33 -1.74
C ARG A 340 13.52 7.37 -2.26
N TRP A 341 13.08 6.29 -2.88
CA TRP A 341 13.93 5.32 -3.55
C TRP A 341 13.14 4.73 -4.71
N PRO A 342 13.69 4.64 -5.93
CA PRO A 342 12.98 4.00 -7.03
C PRO A 342 12.66 2.54 -6.69
N LEU A 343 11.43 2.11 -6.95
CA LEU A 343 11.02 0.72 -6.69
C LEU A 343 11.89 -0.26 -7.51
N GLU A 344 12.18 0.11 -8.75
CA GLU A 344 12.99 -0.68 -9.68
C GLU A 344 14.43 -0.89 -9.20
N ALA A 345 14.92 -0.02 -8.31
CA ALA A 345 16.23 -0.12 -7.67
C ALA A 345 16.16 -0.77 -6.26
N GLY A 346 15.06 -1.42 -5.93
CA GLY A 346 14.91 -2.13 -4.65
C GLY A 346 15.97 -3.21 -4.41
N GLY A 347 16.51 -3.79 -5.49
CA GLY A 347 17.64 -4.73 -5.43
C GLY A 347 18.90 -4.18 -4.77
N ASP A 348 19.16 -2.88 -4.91
CA ASP A 348 20.36 -2.24 -4.35
C ASP A 348 20.37 -2.25 -2.80
N LEU A 349 19.21 -2.42 -2.16
CA LEU A 349 19.09 -2.55 -0.70
C LEU A 349 19.77 -3.83 -0.16
N TYR A 350 20.05 -4.81 -1.03
CA TYR A 350 20.67 -6.10 -0.73
C TYR A 350 22.09 -6.23 -1.30
N ALA A 351 22.64 -5.14 -1.83
CA ALA A 351 24.03 -5.13 -2.25
C ALA A 351 24.92 -5.35 -1.02
N GLN A 352 25.62 -6.48 -1.00
CA GLN A 352 26.52 -6.83 0.10
C GLN A 352 27.65 -5.81 0.22
N ASP A 353 27.85 -5.30 1.42
CA ASP A 353 29.13 -4.75 1.81
C ASP A 353 30.10 -5.95 1.91
N PRO A 354 31.16 -6.07 1.10
CA PRO A 354 31.98 -7.27 1.03
C PRO A 354 32.85 -7.51 2.29
N GLN A 355 32.55 -6.88 3.40
CA GLN A 355 33.34 -6.96 4.64
C GLN A 355 32.45 -7.21 5.88
N PHE A 356 31.84 -8.39 5.94
CA PHE A 356 31.55 -9.05 7.22
C PHE A 356 31.57 -10.56 7.03
#